data_47ba494eb6e4a92c8e78e37da86fc013
#
_entry.id   47ba494eb6e4a92c8e78e37da86fc013
#
_cell.length_a   1.000
_cell.length_b   1.000
_cell.length_c   1.000
_cell.angle_alpha   90.00
_cell.angle_beta   90.00
_cell.angle_gamma   90.00
#
_symmetry.space_group_name_H-M   'P 1'
#
loop_
_entity.id
_entity.type
_entity.pdbx_description
1 polymer ?
#
loop_
_entity_poly.entity_id
_entity_poly.type
_entity_poly.pdbx_seq_one_letter_code
_entity_poly.pdbx_strand_id
1 'polypeptide(L)'
;MRFRLPAAPRTHAEAESTRSIVERQRSAYEALAASGADAPFLTGRPAMFSPAAAAQDVLNTRGTYGRFVQILLPLEYTHWVEEASAHVRSCYIGDWTSLHKVRVHGPQALPFLSRLGMRDLSRFEIGQMKHHVQLDDHGHVASEGVLMRSGTQEFVYTAGSCDWLLWQFSRGDWDAEVTDISPERFIFGVQGPASLHTLETATGENLRDINFSRGRPSQVSGVPVDLMRTGISGELGYERHGAADDADAVWSAVLAAGTCGTRTS
;
A
#
# COMPACT_ATOMS: atom_id res chain seq x y z
N MET A 1 40.18 -3.90 -1.70
CA MET A 1 38.74 -4.07 -2.02
C MET A 1 38.34 -2.89 -2.88
N ARG A 2 38.05 -3.07 -4.18
CA ARG A 2 37.62 -1.96 -5.05
C ARG A 2 36.13 -1.77 -4.86
N PHE A 3 35.72 -0.71 -4.19
CA PHE A 3 34.34 -0.28 -4.21
C PHE A 3 33.93 0.05 -5.66
N ARG A 4 33.00 -0.69 -6.22
CA ARG A 4 32.34 -0.26 -7.45
C ARG A 4 31.50 0.97 -7.10
N LEU A 5 31.72 2.05 -7.82
CA LEU A 5 30.79 3.19 -7.79
C LEU A 5 29.38 2.67 -8.11
N PRO A 6 28.34 3.21 -7.45
CA PRO A 6 26.97 2.86 -7.79
C PRO A 6 26.72 3.09 -9.27
N ALA A 7 25.88 2.26 -9.88
CA ALA A 7 25.48 2.44 -11.26
C ALA A 7 24.82 3.82 -11.41
N ALA A 8 25.01 4.45 -12.57
CA ALA A 8 24.32 5.69 -12.87
C ALA A 8 22.78 5.45 -12.82
N PRO A 9 22.00 6.44 -12.38
CA PRO A 9 20.54 6.36 -12.43
C PRO A 9 20.08 6.01 -13.84
N ARG A 10 19.00 5.20 -13.94
CA ARG A 10 18.45 4.82 -15.23
C ARG A 10 17.96 6.03 -16.01
N THR A 11 18.00 5.93 -17.33
CA THR A 11 17.56 7.02 -18.21
C THR A 11 16.04 7.18 -18.20
N HIS A 12 15.57 8.33 -18.66
CA HIS A 12 14.14 8.59 -18.82
C HIS A 12 13.45 7.59 -19.78
N ALA A 13 14.17 7.16 -20.82
CA ALA A 13 13.69 6.15 -21.77
C ALA A 13 13.53 4.76 -21.11
N GLU A 14 14.42 4.38 -20.20
CA GLU A 14 14.30 3.12 -19.44
C GLU A 14 13.13 3.17 -18.45
N ALA A 15 12.87 4.31 -17.82
CA ALA A 15 11.70 4.51 -16.97
C ALA A 15 10.39 4.42 -17.77
N GLU A 16 10.35 4.95 -18.98
CA GLU A 16 9.20 4.85 -19.88
C GLU A 16 8.94 3.40 -20.31
N SER A 17 10.01 2.64 -20.60
CA SER A 17 9.91 1.21 -20.89
C SER A 17 9.36 0.43 -19.69
N THR A 18 9.79 0.75 -18.47
CA THR A 18 9.29 0.14 -17.24
C THR A 18 7.81 0.43 -17.05
N ARG A 19 7.37 1.67 -17.28
CA ARG A 19 5.93 2.06 -17.22
C ARG A 19 5.08 1.21 -18.16
N SER A 20 5.50 1.03 -19.39
CA SER A 20 4.81 0.17 -20.37
C SER A 20 4.73 -1.30 -19.93
N ILE A 21 5.74 -1.81 -19.21
CA ILE A 21 5.70 -3.16 -18.64
C ILE A 21 4.66 -3.24 -17.51
N VAL A 22 4.64 -2.26 -16.62
CA VAL A 22 3.67 -2.16 -15.50
C VAL A 22 2.24 -2.17 -16.03
N GLU A 23 1.94 -1.35 -17.01
CA GLU A 23 0.60 -1.27 -17.62
C GLU A 23 0.16 -2.60 -18.22
N ARG A 24 1.05 -3.28 -18.97
CA ARG A 24 0.75 -4.60 -19.55
C ARG A 24 0.52 -5.66 -18.48
N GLN A 25 1.29 -5.66 -17.39
CA GLN A 25 1.14 -6.62 -16.31
C GLN A 25 -0.17 -6.38 -15.54
N ARG A 26 -0.52 -5.12 -15.30
CA ARG A 26 -1.79 -4.75 -14.68
C ARG A 26 -2.97 -5.24 -15.53
N SER A 27 -2.95 -4.95 -16.83
CA SER A 27 -4.00 -5.40 -17.76
C SER A 27 -4.12 -6.93 -17.80
N ALA A 28 -3.01 -7.65 -17.78
CA ALA A 28 -3.02 -9.12 -17.72
C ALA A 28 -3.62 -9.65 -16.41
N TYR A 29 -3.33 -9.00 -15.28
CA TYR A 29 -3.91 -9.34 -13.99
C TYR A 29 -5.43 -9.10 -13.97
N GLU A 30 -5.87 -7.93 -14.44
CA GLU A 30 -7.29 -7.56 -14.53
C GLU A 30 -8.06 -8.54 -15.43
N ALA A 31 -7.48 -8.92 -16.58
CA ALA A 31 -8.06 -9.89 -17.49
C ALA A 31 -8.19 -11.28 -16.83
N LEU A 32 -7.20 -11.71 -16.04
CA LEU A 32 -7.26 -12.96 -15.30
C LEU A 32 -8.34 -12.91 -14.22
N ALA A 33 -8.42 -11.83 -13.47
CA ALA A 33 -9.46 -11.64 -12.45
C ALA A 33 -10.86 -11.64 -13.06
N ALA A 34 -11.03 -11.01 -14.23
CA ALA A 34 -12.31 -10.94 -14.94
C ALA A 34 -12.70 -12.27 -15.60
N SER A 35 -11.76 -13.19 -15.84
CA SER A 35 -12.03 -14.46 -16.54
C SER A 35 -12.82 -15.48 -15.69
N GLY A 36 -13.03 -15.21 -14.40
CA GLY A 36 -13.69 -16.14 -13.47
C GLY A 36 -12.92 -17.45 -13.28
N ALA A 37 -11.67 -17.52 -13.78
CA ALA A 37 -10.77 -18.63 -13.46
C ALA A 37 -10.56 -18.70 -11.94
N ASP A 38 -10.23 -19.86 -11.39
CA ASP A 38 -10.03 -20.13 -9.95
C ASP A 38 -8.93 -19.28 -9.29
N ALA A 39 -8.94 -17.99 -9.53
CA ALA A 39 -7.90 -17.04 -9.12
C ALA A 39 -8.37 -15.86 -8.25
N PRO A 40 -9.37 -16.00 -7.35
CA PRO A 40 -9.57 -14.97 -6.34
C PRO A 40 -8.43 -14.99 -5.31
N PHE A 41 -7.71 -16.10 -5.16
CA PHE A 41 -6.65 -16.28 -4.18
C PHE A 41 -5.27 -15.85 -4.70
N LEU A 42 -4.41 -15.35 -3.82
CA LEU A 42 -3.04 -14.91 -4.15
C LEU A 42 -2.16 -15.99 -4.77
N THR A 43 -2.33 -17.23 -4.34
CA THR A 43 -1.64 -18.40 -4.91
C THR A 43 -2.07 -18.59 -6.36
N GLY A 44 -1.14 -18.43 -7.28
CA GLY A 44 -1.39 -18.53 -8.72
C GLY A 44 -1.52 -17.20 -9.45
N ARG A 45 -1.61 -16.07 -8.74
CA ARG A 45 -1.60 -14.76 -9.38
C ARG A 45 -0.21 -14.42 -9.95
N PRO A 46 -0.13 -13.81 -11.14
CA PRO A 46 1.15 -13.39 -11.70
C PRO A 46 1.81 -12.32 -10.84
N ALA A 47 3.14 -12.31 -10.83
CA ALA A 47 3.88 -11.20 -10.25
C ALA A 47 3.73 -9.95 -11.14
N MET A 48 3.56 -8.79 -10.51
CA MET A 48 3.48 -7.50 -11.17
C MET A 48 4.55 -6.57 -10.61
N PHE A 49 4.96 -5.56 -11.37
CA PHE A 49 5.70 -4.44 -10.79
C PHE A 49 4.75 -3.49 -10.05
N SER A 50 5.32 -2.74 -9.10
CA SER A 50 4.61 -1.60 -8.50
C SER A 50 4.12 -0.63 -9.58
N PRO A 51 2.95 0.01 -9.42
CA PRO A 51 2.53 1.07 -10.31
C PRO A 51 3.46 2.29 -10.30
N ALA A 52 4.29 2.46 -9.24
CA ALA A 52 5.36 3.47 -9.20
C ALA A 52 6.72 2.95 -9.70
N ALA A 53 6.78 1.79 -10.34
CA ALA A 53 8.04 1.17 -10.72
C ALA A 53 8.89 2.05 -11.65
N ALA A 54 8.27 2.87 -12.51
CA ALA A 54 9.02 3.76 -13.39
C ALA A 54 9.76 4.85 -12.61
N ALA A 55 9.12 5.46 -11.62
CA ALA A 55 9.75 6.46 -10.75
C ALA A 55 10.78 5.83 -9.80
N GLN A 56 10.52 4.62 -9.32
CA GLN A 56 11.42 3.87 -8.44
C GLN A 56 12.67 3.40 -9.18
N ASP A 57 12.52 2.95 -10.42
CA ASP A 57 13.59 2.37 -11.22
C ASP A 57 14.71 3.38 -11.53
N VAL A 58 14.36 4.65 -11.73
CA VAL A 58 15.32 5.75 -11.90
C VAL A 58 16.24 5.90 -10.67
N LEU A 59 15.75 5.57 -9.49
CA LEU A 59 16.48 5.67 -8.22
C LEU A 59 17.24 4.40 -7.87
N ASN A 60 16.87 3.26 -8.46
CA ASN A 60 17.43 1.95 -8.14
C ASN A 60 18.80 1.76 -8.77
N THR A 61 19.83 2.31 -8.13
CA THR A 61 21.22 2.18 -8.58
C THR A 61 21.79 0.77 -8.37
N ARG A 62 21.14 -0.05 -7.57
CA ARG A 62 21.55 -1.44 -7.26
C ARG A 62 21.02 -2.45 -8.25
N GLY A 63 19.88 -2.15 -8.88
CA GLY A 63 19.22 -3.04 -9.83
C GLY A 63 18.69 -4.34 -9.21
N THR A 64 18.49 -4.35 -7.89
CA THR A 64 18.01 -5.53 -7.16
C THR A 64 16.51 -5.42 -6.94
N TYR A 65 15.78 -6.51 -7.26
CA TYR A 65 14.34 -6.62 -7.06
C TYR A 65 14.03 -7.88 -6.26
N GLY A 66 13.04 -7.79 -5.40
CA GLY A 66 12.46 -8.92 -4.69
C GLY A 66 10.96 -8.95 -4.85
N ARG A 67 10.39 -10.14 -4.74
CA ARG A 67 8.94 -10.30 -4.72
C ARG A 67 8.46 -10.19 -3.28
N PHE A 68 7.54 -9.25 -3.03
CA PHE A 68 6.79 -9.19 -1.79
C PHE A 68 5.30 -9.35 -2.12
N VAL A 69 4.68 -10.40 -1.57
CA VAL A 69 3.33 -10.86 -1.96
C VAL A 69 3.28 -11.12 -3.48
N GLN A 70 2.68 -10.23 -4.26
CA GLN A 70 2.57 -10.36 -5.71
C GLN A 70 3.28 -9.25 -6.49
N ILE A 71 3.87 -8.29 -5.80
CA ILE A 71 4.55 -7.14 -6.42
C ILE A 71 6.07 -7.33 -6.37
N LEU A 72 6.72 -7.01 -7.48
CA LEU A 72 8.17 -6.89 -7.57
C LEU A 72 8.55 -5.46 -7.18
N LEU A 73 9.36 -5.34 -6.14
CA LEU A 73 9.83 -4.08 -5.58
C LEU A 73 11.36 -4.03 -5.57
N PRO A 74 11.98 -2.83 -5.68
CA PRO A 74 13.38 -2.68 -5.32
C PRO A 74 13.62 -3.13 -3.88
N LEU A 75 14.64 -3.95 -3.66
CA LEU A 75 15.05 -4.37 -2.31
C LEU A 75 15.88 -3.30 -1.62
N GLU A 76 16.59 -2.51 -2.39
CA GLU A 76 17.31 -1.32 -1.98
C GLU A 76 17.49 -0.40 -3.19
N TYR A 77 17.55 0.88 -2.98
CA TYR A 77 17.81 1.87 -4.03
C TYR A 77 19.31 2.19 -4.13
N THR A 78 19.94 2.44 -3.00
CA THR A 78 21.36 2.82 -2.89
C THR A 78 22.13 1.93 -1.91
N HIS A 79 21.74 1.96 -0.64
CA HIS A 79 22.37 1.19 0.42
C HIS A 79 21.38 0.88 1.54
N TRP A 80 21.06 -0.38 1.72
CA TRP A 80 20.00 -0.85 2.61
C TRP A 80 20.17 -0.41 4.08
N VAL A 81 21.41 -0.28 4.59
CA VAL A 81 21.65 0.16 5.98
C VAL A 81 21.24 1.61 6.18
N GLU A 82 21.56 2.48 5.21
CA GLU A 82 21.20 3.90 5.26
C GLU A 82 19.70 4.08 5.12
N GLU A 83 19.09 3.40 4.15
CA GLU A 83 17.65 3.40 3.92
C GLU A 83 16.90 2.87 5.15
N ALA A 84 17.32 1.73 5.70
CA ALA A 84 16.71 1.14 6.89
C ALA A 84 16.86 2.04 8.13
N SER A 85 17.97 2.76 8.27
CA SER A 85 18.16 3.65 9.42
C SER A 85 17.43 4.99 9.31
N ALA A 86 16.89 5.33 8.14
CA ALA A 86 16.19 6.59 7.91
C ALA A 86 14.92 6.72 8.80
N HIS A 87 14.26 5.60 9.13
CA HIS A 87 13.04 5.63 9.94
C HIS A 87 13.26 6.19 11.37
N VAL A 88 14.47 6.12 11.92
CA VAL A 88 14.79 6.69 13.24
C VAL A 88 15.50 8.03 13.17
N ARG A 89 16.14 8.37 12.04
CA ARG A 89 16.97 9.58 11.90
C ARG A 89 16.26 10.72 11.18
N SER A 90 15.42 10.38 10.21
CA SER A 90 14.72 11.34 9.34
C SER A 90 13.32 10.84 8.99
N CYS A 91 13.16 10.32 7.81
CA CYS A 91 12.02 9.51 7.37
C CYS A 91 12.41 8.72 6.11
N TYR A 92 11.64 7.69 5.81
CA TYR A 92 11.70 6.98 4.54
C TYR A 92 10.34 6.99 3.85
N ILE A 93 10.35 6.83 2.55
CA ILE A 93 9.17 6.42 1.78
C ILE A 93 9.30 4.94 1.44
N GLY A 94 8.28 4.15 1.79
CA GLY A 94 8.19 2.73 1.49
C GLY A 94 6.98 2.41 0.64
N ASP A 95 7.15 1.47 -0.27
CA ASP A 95 6.07 0.99 -1.14
C ASP A 95 5.42 -0.26 -0.54
N TRP A 96 4.21 -0.09 -0.03
CA TRP A 96 3.37 -1.15 0.55
C TRP A 96 2.26 -1.60 -0.41
N THR A 97 2.35 -1.21 -1.68
CA THR A 97 1.38 -1.57 -2.72
C THR A 97 1.23 -3.08 -2.89
N SER A 98 2.23 -3.84 -2.48
CA SER A 98 2.20 -5.31 -2.48
C SER A 98 1.13 -5.92 -1.57
N LEU A 99 0.68 -5.19 -0.54
CA LEU A 99 -0.36 -5.68 0.34
C LEU A 99 -1.67 -5.91 -0.43
N HIS A 100 -2.32 -7.05 -0.17
CA HIS A 100 -3.60 -7.38 -0.75
C HIS A 100 -4.69 -6.46 -0.19
N LYS A 101 -5.51 -5.87 -1.05
CA LYS A 101 -6.55 -4.90 -0.71
C LYS A 101 -7.89 -5.37 -1.22
N VAL A 102 -8.84 -5.54 -0.31
CA VAL A 102 -10.19 -5.99 -0.63
C VAL A 102 -11.19 -4.96 -0.11
N ARG A 103 -12.06 -4.49 -1.00
CA ARG A 103 -13.22 -3.68 -0.65
C ARG A 103 -14.41 -4.58 -0.32
N VAL A 104 -15.03 -4.33 0.82
CA VAL A 104 -16.28 -4.97 1.23
C VAL A 104 -17.36 -3.89 1.32
N HIS A 105 -18.43 -4.03 0.56
CA HIS A 105 -19.49 -3.03 0.45
C HIS A 105 -20.87 -3.68 0.54
N GLY A 106 -21.81 -3.02 1.21
CA GLY A 106 -23.21 -3.42 1.27
C GLY A 106 -23.77 -3.45 2.69
N PRO A 107 -25.10 -3.69 2.81
CA PRO A 107 -25.80 -3.68 4.10
C PRO A 107 -25.21 -4.67 5.13
N GLN A 108 -24.75 -5.83 4.67
CA GLN A 108 -24.17 -6.86 5.54
C GLN A 108 -22.65 -6.86 5.59
N ALA A 109 -21.97 -5.85 5.03
CA ALA A 109 -20.51 -5.75 5.09
C ALA A 109 -19.97 -5.71 6.53
N LEU A 110 -20.53 -4.85 7.39
CA LEU A 110 -20.12 -4.77 8.80
C LEU A 110 -20.45 -6.03 9.61
N PRO A 111 -21.66 -6.62 9.52
CA PRO A 111 -21.94 -7.92 10.12
C PRO A 111 -20.98 -9.03 9.70
N PHE A 112 -20.67 -9.14 8.40
CA PHE A 112 -19.71 -10.10 7.88
C PHE A 112 -18.32 -9.91 8.49
N LEU A 113 -17.78 -8.70 8.44
CA LEU A 113 -16.46 -8.38 9.00
C LEU A 113 -16.40 -8.59 10.51
N SER A 114 -17.49 -8.26 11.23
CA SER A 114 -17.58 -8.50 12.67
C SER A 114 -17.55 -9.97 13.04
N ARG A 115 -18.07 -10.83 12.16
CA ARG A 115 -18.05 -12.29 12.37
C ARG A 115 -16.66 -12.88 12.17
N LEU A 116 -15.88 -12.34 11.23
CA LEU A 116 -14.53 -12.86 10.92
C LEU A 116 -13.48 -12.50 11.96
N GLY A 117 -13.59 -11.31 12.55
CA GLY A 117 -12.54 -10.76 13.39
C GLY A 117 -12.90 -10.77 14.86
N MET A 118 -11.88 -10.85 15.69
CA MET A 118 -12.02 -10.77 17.16
C MET A 118 -12.22 -9.34 17.66
N ARG A 119 -12.05 -8.33 16.81
CA ARG A 119 -12.15 -6.92 17.22
C ARG A 119 -13.60 -6.46 17.24
N ASP A 120 -14.00 -5.79 18.32
CA ASP A 120 -15.31 -5.12 18.38
C ASP A 120 -15.38 -3.97 17.34
N LEU A 121 -16.33 -4.06 16.43
CA LEU A 121 -16.62 -3.07 15.39
C LEU A 121 -17.87 -2.24 15.68
N SER A 122 -18.52 -2.39 16.84
CA SER A 122 -19.76 -1.67 17.19
C SER A 122 -19.59 -0.14 17.19
N ARG A 123 -18.39 0.36 17.51
CA ARG A 123 -18.04 1.79 17.51
C ARG A 123 -17.01 2.12 16.42
N PHE A 124 -17.16 1.52 15.27
CA PHE A 124 -16.26 1.76 14.13
C PHE A 124 -16.75 2.95 13.33
N GLU A 125 -16.02 4.05 13.35
CA GLU A 125 -16.41 5.30 12.69
C GLU A 125 -15.83 5.42 11.29
N ILE A 126 -16.48 6.21 10.43
CA ILE A 126 -15.95 6.54 9.09
C ILE A 126 -14.60 7.28 9.25
N GLY A 127 -13.62 6.95 8.41
CA GLY A 127 -12.25 7.45 8.50
C GLY A 127 -11.41 6.81 9.60
N GLN A 128 -11.97 5.88 10.38
CA GLN A 128 -11.22 5.12 11.37
C GLN A 128 -10.58 3.89 10.74
N MET A 129 -9.42 3.49 11.28
CA MET A 129 -8.78 2.21 11.01
C MET A 129 -8.73 1.38 12.28
N LYS A 130 -8.83 0.07 12.11
CA LYS A 130 -8.65 -0.90 13.20
C LYS A 130 -7.79 -2.07 12.71
N HIS A 131 -6.86 -2.49 13.54
CA HIS A 131 -6.20 -3.77 13.32
C HIS A 131 -7.23 -4.88 13.44
N HIS A 132 -7.39 -5.68 12.40
CA HIS A 132 -8.42 -6.71 12.27
C HIS A 132 -7.78 -8.07 12.12
N VAL A 133 -7.79 -8.82 13.21
CA VAL A 133 -7.26 -10.18 13.30
C VAL A 133 -8.41 -11.16 13.07
N GLN A 134 -8.27 -12.01 12.06
CA GLN A 134 -9.23 -13.03 11.69
C GLN A 134 -8.73 -14.39 12.16
N LEU A 135 -9.63 -15.20 12.71
CA LEU A 135 -9.31 -16.50 13.28
C LEU A 135 -9.96 -17.62 12.49
N ASP A 136 -9.32 -18.78 12.49
CA ASP A 136 -9.92 -20.03 12.07
C ASP A 136 -10.80 -20.65 13.17
N ASP A 137 -11.45 -21.77 12.88
CA ASP A 137 -12.33 -22.47 13.82
C ASP A 137 -11.60 -23.07 15.04
N HIS A 138 -10.27 -23.10 15.01
CA HIS A 138 -9.42 -23.55 16.11
C HIS A 138 -8.86 -22.39 16.94
N GLY A 139 -9.15 -21.14 16.55
CA GLY A 139 -8.65 -19.95 17.19
C GLY A 139 -7.24 -19.53 16.77
N HIS A 140 -6.70 -20.14 15.71
CA HIS A 140 -5.42 -19.67 15.13
C HIS A 140 -5.64 -18.46 14.25
N VAL A 141 -4.62 -17.61 14.15
CA VAL A 141 -4.65 -16.45 13.24
C VAL A 141 -4.61 -16.94 11.80
N ALA A 142 -5.71 -16.75 11.09
CA ALA A 142 -5.83 -17.09 9.67
C ALA A 142 -5.40 -15.92 8.77
N SER A 143 -5.69 -14.69 9.19
CA SER A 143 -5.25 -13.46 8.52
C SER A 143 -5.21 -12.32 9.53
N GLU A 144 -4.33 -11.34 9.29
CA GLU A 144 -4.30 -10.11 10.08
C GLU A 144 -3.94 -8.92 9.17
N GLY A 145 -4.50 -7.77 9.48
CA GLY A 145 -4.30 -6.58 8.68
C GLY A 145 -5.04 -5.37 9.22
N VAL A 146 -5.13 -4.36 8.39
CA VAL A 146 -5.81 -3.11 8.74
C VAL A 146 -7.15 -3.04 8.03
N LEU A 147 -8.22 -2.87 8.80
CA LEU A 147 -9.55 -2.60 8.31
C LEU A 147 -9.84 -1.10 8.44
N MET A 148 -10.15 -0.45 7.33
CA MET A 148 -10.57 0.95 7.27
C MET A 148 -12.08 1.01 6.98
N ARG A 149 -12.80 1.89 7.64
CA ARG A 149 -14.17 2.24 7.26
C ARG A 149 -14.13 3.49 6.37
N SER A 150 -14.30 3.30 5.07
CA SER A 150 -14.27 4.37 4.07
C SER A 150 -15.64 5.04 3.86
N GLY A 151 -16.73 4.33 4.22
CA GLY A 151 -18.09 4.84 4.05
C GLY A 151 -19.08 4.24 5.03
N THR A 152 -20.36 4.57 4.86
CA THR A 152 -21.43 4.08 5.74
C THR A 152 -21.50 2.55 5.72
N GLN A 153 -21.41 1.96 4.53
CA GLN A 153 -21.46 0.52 4.28
C GLN A 153 -20.23 0.04 3.47
N GLU A 154 -19.13 0.78 3.53
CA GLU A 154 -17.93 0.49 2.75
C GLU A 154 -16.71 0.40 3.65
N PHE A 155 -15.95 -0.66 3.43
CA PHE A 155 -14.77 -1.01 4.20
C PHE A 155 -13.67 -1.48 3.25
N VAL A 156 -12.42 -1.17 3.58
CA VAL A 156 -11.24 -1.69 2.88
C VAL A 156 -10.40 -2.47 3.87
N TYR A 157 -10.18 -3.74 3.58
CA TYR A 157 -9.27 -4.59 4.33
C TYR A 157 -7.95 -4.72 3.57
N THR A 158 -6.86 -4.41 4.25
CA THR A 158 -5.50 -4.48 3.70
C THR A 158 -4.67 -5.42 4.56
N ALA A 159 -4.10 -6.45 3.95
CA ALA A 159 -3.33 -7.49 4.64
C ALA A 159 -2.25 -8.09 3.74
N GLY A 160 -1.38 -8.93 4.29
CA GLY A 160 -0.46 -9.76 3.50
C GLY A 160 -1.20 -10.73 2.57
N SER A 161 -2.35 -11.27 3.04
CA SER A 161 -3.31 -12.02 2.24
C SER A 161 -4.73 -11.75 2.73
N CYS A 162 -5.66 -11.54 1.79
CA CYS A 162 -7.10 -11.50 2.06
C CYS A 162 -7.81 -12.81 1.69
N ASP A 163 -7.07 -13.86 1.36
CA ASP A 163 -7.63 -15.14 0.87
C ASP A 163 -8.62 -15.76 1.85
N TRP A 164 -8.34 -15.66 3.16
CA TRP A 164 -9.24 -16.14 4.19
C TRP A 164 -10.59 -15.40 4.18
N LEU A 165 -10.55 -14.08 4.05
CA LEU A 165 -11.76 -13.24 3.93
C LEU A 165 -12.57 -13.62 2.69
N LEU A 166 -11.90 -13.73 1.54
CA LEU A 166 -12.53 -14.11 0.27
C LEU A 166 -13.18 -15.49 0.34
N TRP A 167 -12.46 -16.46 0.93
CA TRP A 167 -12.98 -17.81 1.12
C TRP A 167 -14.19 -17.84 2.05
N GLN A 168 -14.13 -17.17 3.19
CA GLN A 168 -15.25 -17.10 4.13
C GLN A 168 -16.48 -16.40 3.51
N PHE A 169 -16.25 -15.34 2.71
CA PHE A 169 -17.32 -14.67 2.00
C PHE A 169 -18.02 -15.59 1.02
N SER A 170 -17.26 -16.37 0.25
CA SER A 170 -17.81 -17.31 -0.75
C SER A 170 -18.63 -18.46 -0.16
N ARG A 171 -18.53 -18.71 1.14
CA ARG A 171 -19.26 -19.76 1.84
C ARG A 171 -20.55 -19.32 2.51
N GLY A 172 -20.81 -18.01 2.52
CA GLY A 172 -22.02 -17.44 3.09
C GLY A 172 -22.92 -16.84 2.02
N ASP A 173 -24.16 -16.55 2.42
CA ASP A 173 -25.10 -15.74 1.65
C ASP A 173 -25.18 -14.36 2.31
N TRP A 174 -24.45 -13.41 1.75
CA TRP A 174 -24.30 -12.07 2.31
C TRP A 174 -24.89 -11.03 1.36
N ASP A 175 -25.75 -10.17 1.88
CA ASP A 175 -26.16 -8.95 1.17
C ASP A 175 -25.02 -7.92 1.21
N ALA A 176 -23.95 -8.26 0.51
CA ALA A 176 -22.73 -7.48 0.38
C ALA A 176 -21.96 -7.91 -0.87
N GLU A 177 -20.99 -7.10 -1.27
CA GLU A 177 -20.05 -7.37 -2.35
C GLU A 177 -18.62 -7.32 -1.83
N VAL A 178 -17.78 -8.19 -2.37
CA VAL A 178 -16.34 -8.21 -2.09
C VAL A 178 -15.58 -8.09 -3.40
N THR A 179 -14.72 -7.07 -3.50
CA THR A 179 -13.94 -6.78 -4.69
C THR A 179 -12.45 -6.67 -4.35
N ASP A 180 -11.60 -7.38 -5.08
CA ASP A 180 -10.15 -7.18 -5.01
C ASP A 180 -9.80 -5.89 -5.77
N ILE A 181 -9.33 -4.90 -5.03
CA ILE A 181 -8.91 -3.59 -5.55
C ILE A 181 -7.38 -3.42 -5.55
N SER A 182 -6.63 -4.51 -5.37
CA SER A 182 -5.17 -4.45 -5.31
C SER A 182 -4.52 -3.87 -6.57
N PRO A 183 -4.99 -4.19 -7.79
CA PRO A 183 -4.41 -3.62 -9.00
C PRO A 183 -4.70 -2.12 -9.19
N GLU A 184 -5.79 -1.64 -8.59
CA GLU A 184 -6.30 -0.28 -8.78
C GLU A 184 -5.70 0.74 -7.82
N ARG A 185 -5.03 0.26 -6.75
CA ARG A 185 -4.63 1.12 -5.62
C ARG A 185 -3.18 0.93 -5.25
N PHE A 186 -2.44 2.04 -5.11
CA PHE A 186 -1.14 2.05 -4.45
C PHE A 186 -1.26 2.33 -2.94
N ILE A 187 -0.23 1.95 -2.19
CA ILE A 187 -0.03 2.31 -0.78
C ILE A 187 1.43 2.72 -0.60
N PHE A 188 1.66 3.98 -0.22
CA PHE A 188 2.99 4.46 0.15
C PHE A 188 3.02 4.91 1.60
N GLY A 189 3.96 4.35 2.39
CA GLY A 189 4.22 4.78 3.75
C GLY A 189 5.34 5.82 3.81
N VAL A 190 5.14 6.92 4.54
CA VAL A 190 6.24 7.81 4.95
C VAL A 190 6.33 7.74 6.46
N GLN A 191 7.45 7.24 6.96
CA GLN A 191 7.61 6.95 8.37
C GLN A 191 8.96 7.43 8.89
N GLY A 192 8.96 7.96 10.10
CA GLY A 192 10.09 8.53 10.79
C GLY A 192 9.80 9.93 11.34
N PRO A 193 10.68 10.47 12.19
CA PRO A 193 10.45 11.76 12.87
C PRO A 193 10.19 12.94 11.93
N ALA A 194 10.73 12.92 10.70
CA ALA A 194 10.50 13.97 9.70
C ALA A 194 9.27 13.74 8.81
N SER A 195 8.53 12.63 8.97
CA SER A 195 7.42 12.25 8.10
C SER A 195 6.31 13.30 8.02
N LEU A 196 5.94 13.89 9.17
CA LEU A 196 4.94 14.95 9.23
C LEU A 196 5.35 16.16 8.41
N HIS A 197 6.56 16.67 8.61
CA HIS A 197 7.06 17.85 7.90
C HIS A 197 7.15 17.59 6.38
N THR A 198 7.65 16.44 5.97
CA THR A 198 7.71 16.03 4.57
C THR A 198 6.33 16.04 3.94
N LEU A 199 5.34 15.48 4.64
CA LEU A 199 3.99 15.40 4.09
C LEU A 199 3.24 16.72 4.13
N GLU A 200 3.41 17.54 5.17
CA GLU A 200 2.88 18.91 5.17
C GLU A 200 3.44 19.73 4.01
N THR A 201 4.73 19.52 3.65
CA THR A 201 5.34 20.13 2.46
C THR A 201 4.74 19.60 1.15
N ALA A 202 4.58 18.29 1.03
CA ALA A 202 4.07 17.64 -0.20
C ALA A 202 2.58 17.93 -0.46
N THR A 203 1.79 18.09 0.60
CA THR A 203 0.34 18.31 0.51
C THR A 203 -0.04 19.80 0.54
N GLY A 204 0.78 20.62 1.18
CA GLY A 204 0.42 22.02 1.50
C GLY A 204 -0.62 22.13 2.63
N GLU A 205 -0.91 21.04 3.35
CA GLU A 205 -1.94 20.98 4.39
C GLU A 205 -1.32 20.85 5.79
N ASN A 206 -2.06 21.29 6.82
CA ASN A 206 -1.76 20.94 8.20
C ASN A 206 -2.31 19.51 8.48
N LEU A 207 -1.44 18.58 8.86
CA LEU A 207 -1.78 17.18 9.09
C LEU A 207 -1.81 16.80 10.58
N ARG A 208 -1.62 17.76 11.48
CA ARG A 208 -1.58 17.54 12.94
C ARG A 208 -2.95 17.23 13.54
N ASP A 209 -4.02 17.55 12.80
CA ASP A 209 -5.40 17.21 13.13
C ASP A 209 -5.73 15.73 12.97
N ILE A 210 -4.92 14.98 12.21
CA ILE A 210 -5.15 13.55 11.99
C ILE A 210 -4.66 12.76 13.20
N ASN A 211 -5.60 12.21 13.96
CA ASN A 211 -5.28 11.34 15.09
C ASN A 211 -4.75 9.97 14.63
N PHE A 212 -4.00 9.27 15.49
CA PHE A 212 -3.55 7.91 15.21
C PHE A 212 -4.73 6.98 14.90
N SER A 213 -4.57 6.10 13.92
CA SER A 213 -5.61 5.23 13.38
C SER A 213 -6.81 5.97 12.79
N ARG A 214 -6.59 7.17 12.26
CA ARG A 214 -7.55 7.96 11.49
C ARG A 214 -6.99 8.33 10.14
N GLY A 215 -7.88 8.51 9.18
CA GLY A 215 -7.55 9.00 7.85
C GLY A 215 -8.63 9.91 7.31
N ARG A 216 -8.26 10.70 6.34
CA ARG A 216 -9.16 11.58 5.58
C ARG A 216 -8.67 11.78 4.15
N PRO A 217 -9.56 12.19 3.24
CA PRO A 217 -9.13 12.66 1.92
C PRO A 217 -8.13 13.82 2.03
N SER A 218 -7.17 13.83 1.13
CA SER A 218 -6.12 14.83 0.98
C SER A 218 -5.64 14.87 -0.46
N GLN A 219 -4.56 15.61 -0.74
CA GLN A 219 -3.90 15.63 -2.03
C GLN A 219 -2.39 15.72 -1.86
N VAL A 220 -1.66 15.17 -2.82
CA VAL A 220 -0.20 15.34 -2.93
C VAL A 220 0.06 16.02 -4.27
N SER A 221 0.56 17.25 -4.25
CA SER A 221 0.78 18.06 -5.47
C SER A 221 -0.44 18.10 -6.41
N GLY A 222 -1.65 18.20 -5.84
CA GLY A 222 -2.90 18.23 -6.60
C GLY A 222 -3.48 16.87 -6.97
N VAL A 223 -2.80 15.77 -6.68
CA VAL A 223 -3.27 14.39 -6.91
C VAL A 223 -4.06 13.91 -5.70
N PRO A 224 -5.32 13.48 -5.86
CA PRO A 224 -6.15 12.99 -4.76
C PRO A 224 -5.57 11.72 -4.11
N VAL A 225 -5.53 11.69 -2.79
CA VAL A 225 -5.14 10.52 -1.99
C VAL A 225 -5.97 10.44 -0.71
N ASP A 226 -6.10 9.25 -0.16
CA ASP A 226 -6.53 9.08 1.22
C ASP A 226 -5.28 9.08 2.11
N LEU A 227 -5.18 10.04 3.02
CA LEU A 227 -4.07 10.15 3.95
C LEU A 227 -4.44 9.57 5.31
N MET A 228 -3.66 8.63 5.79
CA MET A 228 -3.92 7.88 7.02
C MET A 228 -2.75 8.01 7.98
N ARG A 229 -3.02 8.33 9.25
CA ARG A 229 -1.99 8.30 10.28
C ARG A 229 -1.87 6.90 10.88
N THR A 230 -1.00 6.12 10.25
CA THR A 230 -0.67 4.75 10.63
C THR A 230 0.74 4.39 10.14
N GLY A 231 1.26 3.25 10.54
CA GLY A 231 2.54 2.74 10.10
C GLY A 231 2.97 1.52 10.91
N ILE A 232 4.04 0.86 10.47
CA ILE A 232 4.55 -0.38 11.07
C ILE A 232 5.90 -0.22 11.75
N SER A 233 6.59 0.91 11.57
CA SER A 233 7.96 1.12 12.08
C SER A 233 8.04 1.41 13.57
N GLY A 234 6.92 1.70 14.22
CA GLY A 234 6.88 2.18 15.61
C GLY A 234 7.15 3.69 15.76
N GLU A 235 7.55 4.36 14.68
CA GLU A 235 7.77 5.80 14.61
C GLU A 235 6.54 6.53 14.07
N LEU A 236 6.58 7.87 14.13
CA LEU A 236 5.56 8.69 13.49
C LEU A 236 5.46 8.32 12.01
N GLY A 237 4.26 8.00 11.54
CA GLY A 237 4.06 7.54 10.18
C GLY A 237 2.69 7.86 9.63
N TYR A 238 2.68 7.97 8.31
CA TYR A 238 1.48 8.16 7.52
C TYR A 238 1.53 7.27 6.28
N GLU A 239 0.38 6.76 5.90
CA GLU A 239 0.18 6.05 4.64
C GLU A 239 -0.69 6.89 3.70
N ARG A 240 -0.40 6.81 2.41
CA ARG A 240 -1.20 7.41 1.33
C ARG A 240 -1.67 6.31 0.44
N HIS A 241 -2.99 6.25 0.28
CA HIS A 241 -3.64 5.32 -0.62
C HIS A 241 -4.23 6.12 -1.77
N GLY A 242 -3.91 5.75 -2.99
CA GLY A 242 -4.36 6.45 -4.19
C GLY A 242 -4.62 5.53 -5.37
N ALA A 243 -5.08 6.09 -6.48
CA ALA A 243 -5.26 5.34 -7.71
C ALA A 243 -3.91 4.92 -8.29
N ALA A 244 -3.83 3.69 -8.80
CA ALA A 244 -2.58 3.14 -9.34
C ALA A 244 -1.98 4.01 -10.44
N ASP A 245 -2.81 4.67 -11.26
CA ASP A 245 -2.37 5.53 -12.35
C ASP A 245 -1.60 6.78 -11.88
N ASP A 246 -1.84 7.19 -10.64
CA ASP A 246 -1.22 8.38 -10.02
C ASP A 246 0.07 8.05 -9.23
N ALA A 247 0.44 6.78 -9.14
CA ALA A 247 1.50 6.31 -8.25
C ALA A 247 2.86 6.97 -8.52
N ASP A 248 3.29 7.04 -9.79
CA ASP A 248 4.56 7.68 -10.17
C ASP A 248 4.61 9.15 -9.76
N ALA A 249 3.51 9.89 -9.98
CA ALA A 249 3.41 11.30 -9.66
C ALA A 249 3.48 11.54 -8.13
N VAL A 250 2.72 10.76 -7.36
CA VAL A 250 2.70 10.87 -5.89
C VAL A 250 4.05 10.46 -5.28
N TRP A 251 4.67 9.38 -5.78
CA TRP A 251 6.00 8.95 -5.35
C TRP A 251 7.03 10.06 -5.54
N SER A 252 7.10 10.61 -6.76
CA SER A 252 8.04 11.66 -7.13
C SER A 252 7.81 12.95 -6.33
N ALA A 253 6.56 13.34 -6.11
CA ALA A 253 6.22 14.54 -5.36
C ALA A 253 6.63 14.44 -3.88
N VAL A 254 6.47 13.28 -3.25
CA VAL A 254 6.90 13.06 -1.86
C VAL A 254 8.43 13.12 -1.74
N LEU A 255 9.16 12.54 -2.69
CA LEU A 255 10.62 12.63 -2.72
C LEU A 255 11.10 14.07 -2.92
N ALA A 256 10.43 14.83 -3.81
CA ALA A 256 10.76 16.23 -4.07
C ALA A 256 10.51 17.14 -2.86
N ALA A 257 9.61 16.77 -1.95
CA ALA A 257 9.37 17.49 -0.70
C ALA A 257 10.57 17.45 0.28
N GLY A 258 11.56 16.62 0.04
CA GLY A 258 12.96 16.92 0.35
C GLY A 258 13.52 16.46 1.68
N THR A 259 12.79 15.68 2.50
CA THR A 259 13.33 15.21 3.79
C THR A 259 13.33 13.69 3.95
N CYS A 260 12.77 12.96 3.01
CA CYS A 260 12.83 11.50 3.02
C CYS A 260 14.15 10.95 2.50
N GLY A 261 14.70 10.01 3.23
CA GLY A 261 16.02 9.45 3.05
C GLY A 261 16.17 8.42 1.93
N THR A 262 15.85 8.83 0.70
CA THR A 262 16.49 8.24 -0.48
C THR A 262 17.57 9.15 -1.05
N ARG A 263 17.84 10.31 -0.41
CA ARG A 263 18.96 11.19 -0.74
C ARG A 263 20.05 11.10 0.33
N THR A 264 21.12 10.45 -0.02
CA THR A 264 22.44 10.83 0.49
C THR A 264 22.80 12.17 -0.15
N SER A 265 22.94 13.19 0.67
CA SER A 265 23.64 14.44 0.31
C SER A 265 25.08 14.16 -0.02
#